data_609f5712e6a5e9df300f0d7a23ac7099
#
_entry.id   609f5712e6a5e9df300f0d7a23ac7099
#
_cell.length_a   1.000
_cell.length_b   1.000
_cell.length_c   1.000
_cell.angle_alpha   90.00
_cell.angle_beta   90.00
_cell.angle_gamma   90.00
#
_symmetry.space_group_name_H-M   'P 1'
#
loop_
_entity.id
_entity.type
_entity.pdbx_description
1 polymer ?
#
loop_
_entity_poly.entity_id
_entity_poly.type
_entity_poly.pdbx_seq_one_letter_code
_entity_poly.pdbx_strand_id
1 'polypeptide(L)'
;MLYSENIKDYYLLDAGDCEKLEVWGPYILRRPDPMAIWKKQKPELWDKADAIYHRSKTGGGYWEFKKKLPEKWHIHYKDLTFKVSPTNFKHTGIFPEQAANWDFIYDKLKDRPDAKVLNLFAYSGAATTVAASAGISEVVHVDASKGMVEWAKENRDLSN
;
A
#
# COMPACT_ATOMS: atom_id res chain seq x y z
N MET A 1 -15.80 12.39 4.79
CA MET A 1 -14.49 11.72 4.67
C MET A 1 -14.53 10.90 3.39
N LEU A 2 -13.53 11.05 2.50
CA LEU A 2 -13.44 10.22 1.30
C LEU A 2 -12.74 8.91 1.65
N TYR A 3 -13.33 7.78 1.30
CA TYR A 3 -12.73 6.45 1.42
C TYR A 3 -13.07 5.64 0.18
N SER A 4 -12.29 4.60 -0.09
CA SER A 4 -12.51 3.69 -1.22
C SER A 4 -13.03 2.35 -0.71
N GLU A 5 -14.06 1.81 -1.36
CA GLU A 5 -14.54 0.44 -1.16
C GLU A 5 -13.87 -0.57 -2.14
N ASN A 6 -12.98 -0.06 -3.00
CA ASN A 6 -12.36 -0.84 -4.08
C ASN A 6 -11.10 -1.60 -3.66
N ILE A 7 -10.57 -1.35 -2.45
CA ILE A 7 -9.48 -2.12 -1.87
C ILE A 7 -10.04 -3.03 -0.76
N LYS A 8 -10.28 -4.29 -1.08
CA LYS A 8 -10.98 -5.23 -0.18
C LYS A 8 -10.04 -6.02 0.72
N ASP A 9 -8.78 -6.14 0.32
CA ASP A 9 -7.77 -6.95 1.02
C ASP A 9 -7.03 -6.14 2.10
N TYR A 10 -7.36 -4.88 2.26
CA TYR A 10 -6.77 -4.02 3.28
C TYR A 10 -7.84 -3.33 4.12
N TYR A 11 -7.68 -3.38 5.43
CA TYR A 11 -8.45 -2.54 6.34
C TYR A 11 -7.74 -2.36 7.68
N LEU A 12 -8.04 -1.23 8.33
CA LEU A 12 -7.56 -0.91 9.66
C LEU A 12 -8.42 -1.63 10.70
N LEU A 13 -7.79 -2.48 11.52
CA LEU A 13 -8.48 -3.17 12.65
C LEU A 13 -8.62 -2.26 13.86
N ASP A 14 -7.52 -1.57 14.22
CA ASP A 14 -7.43 -0.66 15.35
C ASP A 14 -6.22 0.26 15.18
N ALA A 15 -6.26 1.42 15.83
CA ALA A 15 -5.12 2.34 15.94
C ALA A 15 -5.11 2.97 17.33
N GLY A 16 -3.92 3.19 17.87
CA GLY A 16 -3.73 3.83 19.16
C GLY A 16 -2.35 3.62 19.73
N ASP A 17 -2.00 4.38 20.75
CA ASP A 17 -0.71 4.34 21.42
C ASP A 17 0.46 4.44 20.41
N CYS A 18 0.33 5.32 19.39
CA CYS A 18 1.27 5.57 18.30
C CYS A 18 1.52 4.36 17.38
N GLU A 19 0.58 3.44 17.28
CA GLU A 19 0.63 2.26 16.43
C GLU A 19 -0.68 2.04 15.68
N LYS A 20 -0.63 1.20 14.65
CA LYS A 20 -1.79 0.70 13.92
C LYS A 20 -1.70 -0.80 13.69
N LEU A 21 -2.85 -1.46 13.78
CA LEU A 21 -3.05 -2.87 13.50
C LEU A 21 -3.89 -2.99 12.22
N GLU A 22 -3.36 -3.63 11.20
CA GLU A 22 -3.90 -3.62 9.85
C GLU A 22 -3.99 -5.03 9.27
N VAL A 23 -5.04 -5.29 8.52
CA VAL A 23 -5.12 -6.48 7.65
C VAL A 23 -4.49 -6.15 6.30
N TRP A 24 -3.65 -7.05 5.81
CA TRP A 24 -2.96 -6.99 4.53
C TRP A 24 -3.12 -8.33 3.80
N GLY A 25 -4.25 -8.50 3.11
CA GLY A 25 -4.63 -9.79 2.57
C GLY A 25 -4.83 -10.84 3.69
N PRO A 26 -4.10 -11.95 3.69
CA PRO A 26 -4.26 -12.98 4.72
C PRO A 26 -3.50 -12.70 6.03
N TYR A 27 -2.78 -11.57 6.13
CA TYR A 27 -1.87 -11.28 7.25
C TYR A 27 -2.29 -10.04 8.03
N ILE A 28 -2.02 -10.07 9.34
CA ILE A 28 -2.23 -8.95 10.26
C ILE A 28 -0.86 -8.36 10.62
N LEU A 29 -0.67 -7.08 10.30
CA LEU A 29 0.58 -6.36 10.57
C LEU A 29 0.36 -5.29 11.62
N ARG A 30 1.31 -5.19 12.55
CA ARG A 30 1.39 -4.10 13.53
C ARG A 30 2.56 -3.19 13.15
N ARG A 31 2.27 -1.89 12.96
CA ARG A 31 3.25 -0.90 12.51
C ARG A 31 3.15 0.39 13.31
N PRO A 32 4.24 1.17 13.45
CA PRO A 32 4.20 2.48 14.07
C PRO A 32 3.34 3.47 13.28
N ASP A 33 2.49 4.19 13.99
CA ASP A 33 1.75 5.34 13.48
C ASP A 33 1.76 6.47 14.53
N PRO A 34 2.73 7.40 14.46
CA PRO A 34 2.87 8.47 15.44
C PRO A 34 1.65 9.41 15.55
N MET A 35 0.75 9.39 14.56
CA MET A 35 -0.45 10.22 14.56
C MET A 35 -1.57 9.61 15.41
N ALA A 36 -1.52 8.32 15.71
CA ALA A 36 -2.51 7.61 16.52
C ALA A 36 -2.23 7.80 18.03
N ILE A 37 -2.34 9.03 18.52
CA ILE A 37 -1.99 9.42 19.89
C ILE A 37 -3.02 9.01 20.96
N TRP A 38 -4.18 8.53 20.54
CA TRP A 38 -5.24 8.03 21.42
C TRP A 38 -4.96 6.62 21.90
N LYS A 39 -5.76 6.12 22.84
CA LYS A 39 -5.66 4.75 23.34
C LYS A 39 -6.24 3.74 22.36
N LYS A 40 -5.63 2.56 22.31
CA LYS A 40 -6.16 1.40 21.59
C LYS A 40 -7.60 1.12 22.02
N GLN A 41 -8.48 0.93 21.03
CA GLN A 41 -9.91 0.69 21.26
C GLN A 41 -10.25 -0.80 21.36
N LYS A 42 -9.42 -1.67 20.75
CA LYS A 42 -9.62 -3.12 20.67
C LYS A 42 -8.35 -3.85 21.09
N PRO A 43 -7.89 -3.70 22.35
CA PRO A 43 -6.60 -4.23 22.81
C PRO A 43 -6.49 -5.76 22.61
N GLU A 44 -7.60 -6.49 22.66
CA GLU A 44 -7.66 -7.94 22.47
C GLU A 44 -7.28 -8.41 21.04
N LEU A 45 -7.26 -7.50 20.07
CA LEU A 45 -6.89 -7.85 18.69
C LEU A 45 -5.39 -7.77 18.44
N TRP A 46 -4.64 -7.05 19.28
CA TRP A 46 -3.25 -6.72 19.01
C TRP A 46 -2.30 -7.92 19.12
N ASP A 47 -2.68 -8.93 19.92
CA ASP A 47 -1.94 -10.19 20.04
C ASP A 47 -2.08 -11.08 18.79
N LYS A 48 -3.03 -10.76 17.89
CA LYS A 48 -3.26 -11.47 16.63
C LYS A 48 -2.29 -11.05 15.51
N ALA A 49 -1.42 -10.07 15.75
CA ALA A 49 -0.46 -9.63 14.76
C ALA A 49 0.46 -10.77 14.32
N ASP A 50 0.57 -10.99 13.02
CA ASP A 50 1.46 -11.99 12.43
C ASP A 50 2.90 -11.48 12.31
N ALA A 51 3.07 -10.16 12.14
CA ALA A 51 4.36 -9.50 12.19
C ALA A 51 4.25 -8.09 12.80
N ILE A 52 5.33 -7.66 13.45
CA ILE A 52 5.43 -6.37 14.14
C ILE A 52 6.66 -5.64 13.63
N TYR A 53 6.50 -4.41 13.18
CA TYR A 53 7.63 -3.57 12.81
C TYR A 53 8.09 -2.73 14.00
N HIS A 54 9.34 -2.92 14.37
CA HIS A 54 10.02 -2.16 15.43
C HIS A 54 10.89 -1.05 14.82
N ARG A 55 10.63 0.19 15.21
CA ARG A 55 11.41 1.33 14.74
C ARG A 55 12.74 1.42 15.51
N SER A 56 13.84 1.59 14.79
CA SER A 56 15.15 1.89 15.38
C SER A 56 15.25 3.36 15.79
N LYS A 57 16.04 3.65 16.80
CA LYS A 57 16.36 5.04 17.23
C LYS A 57 17.25 5.78 16.22
N THR A 58 17.98 5.05 15.38
CA THR A 58 18.93 5.58 14.39
C THR A 58 18.36 5.68 12.98
N GLY A 59 17.05 5.42 12.79
CA GLY A 59 16.39 5.34 11.51
C GLY A 59 16.22 3.90 11.01
N GLY A 60 15.18 3.67 10.18
CA GLY A 60 14.82 2.31 9.77
C GLY A 60 14.20 1.50 10.91
N GLY A 61 14.43 0.20 10.89
CA GLY A 61 13.90 -0.74 11.88
C GLY A 61 13.98 -2.18 11.40
N TYR A 62 13.24 -3.06 12.06
CA TYR A 62 13.18 -4.47 11.71
C TYR A 62 11.79 -5.06 11.96
N TRP A 63 11.48 -6.15 11.26
CA TRP A 63 10.26 -6.93 11.47
C TRP A 63 10.51 -8.08 12.45
N GLU A 64 9.68 -8.17 13.45
CA GLU A 64 9.53 -9.34 14.29
C GLU A 64 8.39 -10.19 13.71
N PHE A 65 8.71 -11.38 13.24
CA PHE A 65 7.73 -12.32 12.69
C PHE A 65 7.23 -13.28 13.76
N LYS A 66 5.92 -13.21 14.09
CA LYS A 66 5.27 -14.16 15.01
C LYS A 66 4.88 -15.45 14.29
N LYS A 67 4.70 -15.37 12.96
CA LYS A 67 4.47 -16.50 12.06
C LYS A 67 5.40 -16.40 10.87
N LYS A 68 5.63 -17.52 10.19
CA LYS A 68 6.35 -17.52 8.92
C LYS A 68 5.46 -16.87 7.84
N LEU A 69 5.83 -15.69 7.38
CA LEU A 69 5.23 -15.02 6.24
C LEU A 69 6.01 -15.34 4.96
N PRO A 70 5.36 -15.34 3.78
CA PRO A 70 6.09 -15.36 2.52
C PRO A 70 6.88 -14.06 2.36
N GLU A 71 7.91 -14.10 1.54
CA GLU A 71 8.71 -12.91 1.21
C GLU A 71 7.86 -11.82 0.57
N LYS A 72 6.89 -12.22 -0.25
CA LYS A 72 5.92 -11.33 -0.91
C LYS A 72 4.56 -12.01 -1.03
N TRP A 73 3.50 -11.20 -1.05
CA TRP A 73 2.13 -11.61 -1.40
C TRP A 73 1.43 -10.51 -2.16
N HIS A 74 0.16 -10.70 -2.49
CA HIS A 74 -0.59 -9.76 -3.30
C HIS A 74 -1.81 -9.24 -2.55
N ILE A 75 -2.19 -8.00 -2.86
CA ILE A 75 -3.46 -7.41 -2.51
C ILE A 75 -4.08 -6.77 -3.75
N HIS A 76 -5.39 -6.58 -3.74
CA HIS A 76 -6.14 -6.18 -4.92
C HIS A 76 -6.84 -4.84 -4.71
N TYR A 77 -6.87 -4.06 -5.77
CA TYR A 77 -7.69 -2.88 -5.91
C TYR A 77 -8.44 -2.97 -7.23
N LYS A 78 -9.78 -3.06 -7.19
CA LYS A 78 -10.58 -3.45 -8.36
C LYS A 78 -10.02 -4.73 -8.99
N ASP A 79 -9.71 -4.69 -10.28
CA ASP A 79 -9.12 -5.79 -11.03
C ASP A 79 -7.58 -5.75 -11.04
N LEU A 80 -6.97 -4.78 -10.37
CA LEU A 80 -5.53 -4.62 -10.31
C LEU A 80 -4.93 -5.39 -9.14
N THR A 81 -3.75 -5.94 -9.35
CA THR A 81 -2.99 -6.73 -8.38
C THR A 81 -1.69 -6.02 -8.02
N PHE A 82 -1.45 -5.85 -6.72
CA PHE A 82 -0.26 -5.20 -6.21
C PHE A 82 0.53 -6.13 -5.30
N LYS A 83 1.83 -6.22 -5.58
CA LYS A 83 2.79 -6.89 -4.71
C LYS A 83 2.98 -6.11 -3.42
N VAL A 84 2.94 -6.80 -2.31
CA VAL A 84 3.32 -6.29 -0.98
C VAL A 84 4.36 -7.20 -0.35
N SER A 85 5.28 -6.62 0.41
CA SER A 85 6.37 -7.31 1.08
C SER A 85 6.81 -6.52 2.31
N PRO A 86 7.14 -7.15 3.43
CA PRO A 86 7.85 -6.51 4.52
C PRO A 86 9.22 -6.06 4.03
N THR A 87 9.46 -4.75 3.99
CA THR A 87 10.76 -4.18 3.61
C THR A 87 11.59 -3.88 4.86
N ASN A 88 12.85 -3.46 4.69
CA ASN A 88 13.68 -2.96 5.80
C ASN A 88 13.12 -1.68 6.45
N PHE A 89 12.03 -1.14 5.90
CA PHE A 89 11.28 0.00 6.43
C PHE A 89 9.88 -0.45 6.85
N LYS A 90 9.14 0.44 7.54
CA LYS A 90 7.76 0.16 7.95
C LYS A 90 6.77 0.01 6.77
N HIS A 91 7.18 0.39 5.57
CA HIS A 91 6.34 0.36 4.38
C HIS A 91 6.33 -1.03 3.74
N THR A 92 5.20 -1.40 3.16
CA THR A 92 4.92 -2.73 2.63
C THR A 92 4.76 -2.76 1.11
N GLY A 93 5.08 -1.65 0.45
CA GLY A 93 5.07 -1.57 -1.01
C GLY A 93 3.99 -0.67 -1.60
N ILE A 94 2.85 -0.49 -0.95
CA ILE A 94 1.84 0.48 -1.35
C ILE A 94 1.31 1.27 -0.15
N PHE A 95 0.55 2.31 -0.44
CA PHE A 95 -0.15 3.16 0.54
C PHE A 95 -1.66 2.98 0.35
N PRO A 96 -2.31 2.06 1.07
CA PRO A 96 -3.73 1.75 0.88
C PRO A 96 -4.67 2.94 1.12
N GLU A 97 -4.24 3.87 1.98
CA GLU A 97 -4.95 5.14 2.22
C GLU A 97 -5.09 6.01 0.96
N GLN A 98 -4.28 5.76 -0.07
CA GLN A 98 -4.38 6.43 -1.36
C GLN A 98 -5.48 5.85 -2.28
N ALA A 99 -6.17 4.79 -1.88
CA ALA A 99 -7.18 4.16 -2.71
C ALA A 99 -8.31 5.13 -3.13
N ALA A 100 -8.70 6.08 -2.27
CA ALA A 100 -9.65 7.12 -2.63
C ALA A 100 -9.12 8.07 -3.73
N ASN A 101 -7.81 8.35 -3.73
CA ASN A 101 -7.16 9.11 -4.80
C ASN A 101 -7.05 8.28 -6.08
N TRP A 102 -6.87 6.96 -5.97
CA TRP A 102 -6.89 6.08 -7.13
C TRP A 102 -8.27 6.03 -7.79
N ASP A 103 -9.36 6.00 -7.00
CA ASP A 103 -10.72 6.15 -7.53
C ASP A 103 -10.88 7.46 -8.29
N PHE A 104 -10.42 8.57 -7.71
CA PHE A 104 -10.46 9.88 -8.35
C PHE A 104 -9.66 9.90 -9.67
N ILE A 105 -8.44 9.36 -9.69
CA ILE A 105 -7.59 9.28 -10.89
C ILE A 105 -8.32 8.49 -11.97
N TYR A 106 -8.83 7.30 -11.67
CA TYR A 106 -9.53 6.46 -12.61
C TYR A 106 -10.76 7.17 -13.19
N ASP A 107 -11.60 7.76 -12.33
CA ASP A 107 -12.82 8.46 -12.76
C ASP A 107 -12.54 9.70 -13.63
N LYS A 108 -11.42 10.37 -13.42
CA LYS A 108 -11.01 11.50 -14.27
C LYS A 108 -10.46 11.08 -15.61
N LEU A 109 -9.97 9.87 -15.75
CA LEU A 109 -9.25 9.40 -16.94
C LEU A 109 -10.05 8.45 -17.83
N LYS A 110 -11.00 7.67 -17.28
CA LYS A 110 -11.73 6.60 -17.99
C LYS A 110 -12.42 7.02 -19.29
N ASP A 111 -12.79 8.30 -19.41
CA ASP A 111 -13.45 8.85 -20.60
C ASP A 111 -12.51 9.74 -21.42
N ARG A 112 -11.19 9.59 -21.24
CA ARG A 112 -10.16 10.41 -21.89
C ARG A 112 -9.05 9.57 -22.53
N PRO A 113 -9.33 8.83 -23.60
CA PRO A 113 -8.35 7.91 -24.20
C PRO A 113 -7.09 8.62 -24.70
N ASP A 114 -7.18 9.90 -25.10
CA ASP A 114 -6.03 10.69 -25.55
C ASP A 114 -5.21 11.32 -24.41
N ALA A 115 -5.61 11.14 -23.16
CA ALA A 115 -4.90 11.73 -22.03
C ALA A 115 -3.48 11.16 -21.87
N LYS A 116 -2.58 12.03 -21.43
CA LYS A 116 -1.21 11.67 -21.03
C LYS A 116 -1.01 12.06 -19.59
N VAL A 117 -0.47 11.16 -18.79
CA VAL A 117 -0.24 11.36 -17.35
C VAL A 117 1.24 11.25 -17.04
N LEU A 118 1.75 12.23 -16.29
CA LEU A 118 3.06 12.19 -15.67
C LEU A 118 2.90 11.97 -14.16
N ASN A 119 3.34 10.83 -13.64
CA ASN A 119 3.37 10.52 -12.22
C ASN A 119 4.79 10.69 -11.67
N LEU A 120 4.99 11.68 -10.82
CA LEU A 120 6.27 12.00 -10.18
C LEU A 120 6.31 11.46 -8.75
N PHE A 121 7.51 11.06 -8.27
CA PHE A 121 7.68 10.41 -6.97
C PHE A 121 6.80 9.16 -6.87
N ALA A 122 6.78 8.40 -7.96
CA ALA A 122 5.70 7.48 -8.25
C ALA A 122 5.78 6.16 -7.47
N TYR A 123 6.83 5.99 -6.65
CA TYR A 123 7.04 4.88 -5.72
C TYR A 123 6.90 3.50 -6.44
N SER A 124 6.14 2.57 -5.86
CA SER A 124 5.90 1.24 -6.44
C SER A 124 4.84 1.20 -7.56
N GLY A 125 4.36 2.38 -8.01
CA GLY A 125 3.56 2.53 -9.22
C GLY A 125 2.07 2.25 -9.08
N ALA A 126 1.48 2.20 -7.89
CA ALA A 126 0.05 1.95 -7.76
C ALA A 126 -0.80 2.97 -8.54
N ALA A 127 -0.56 4.28 -8.33
CA ALA A 127 -1.28 5.33 -9.08
C ALA A 127 -0.98 5.29 -10.59
N THR A 128 0.23 4.90 -10.98
CA THR A 128 0.61 4.71 -12.40
C THR A 128 -0.22 3.59 -13.04
N THR A 129 -0.32 2.44 -12.38
CA THR A 129 -1.08 1.28 -12.87
C THR A 129 -2.57 1.59 -12.93
N VAL A 130 -3.11 2.31 -11.93
CA VAL A 130 -4.50 2.78 -11.94
C VAL A 130 -4.75 3.74 -13.10
N ALA A 131 -3.86 4.69 -13.36
CA ALA A 131 -4.01 5.60 -14.49
C ALA A 131 -3.98 4.86 -15.83
N ALA A 132 -3.09 3.88 -15.97
CA ALA A 132 -3.00 3.06 -17.18
C ALA A 132 -4.25 2.20 -17.39
N SER A 133 -4.83 1.63 -16.33
CA SER A 133 -6.06 0.82 -16.41
C SER A 133 -7.30 1.60 -16.85
N ALA A 134 -7.25 2.93 -16.82
CA ALA A 134 -8.31 3.78 -17.36
C ALA A 134 -8.32 3.86 -18.90
N GLY A 135 -7.37 3.22 -19.60
CA GLY A 135 -7.33 3.14 -21.05
C GLY A 135 -6.81 4.40 -21.74
N ILE A 136 -5.98 5.20 -21.06
CA ILE A 136 -5.39 6.42 -21.62
C ILE A 136 -4.18 6.12 -22.50
N SER A 137 -3.77 7.10 -23.32
CA SER A 137 -2.73 6.91 -24.35
C SER A 137 -1.33 6.73 -23.79
N GLU A 138 -0.99 7.38 -22.66
CA GLU A 138 0.36 7.35 -22.11
C GLU A 138 0.38 7.62 -20.61
N VAL A 139 1.18 6.82 -19.86
CA VAL A 139 1.52 7.13 -18.46
C VAL A 139 3.03 7.07 -18.32
N VAL A 140 3.63 8.16 -17.89
CA VAL A 140 5.07 8.24 -17.57
C VAL A 140 5.25 8.13 -16.05
N HIS A 141 5.99 7.11 -15.64
CA HIS A 141 6.34 6.85 -14.23
C HIS A 141 7.74 7.32 -13.93
N VAL A 142 7.90 8.18 -12.94
CA VAL A 142 9.20 8.74 -12.53
C VAL A 142 9.42 8.54 -11.03
N ASP A 143 10.47 7.80 -10.70
CA ASP A 143 10.96 7.65 -9.33
C ASP A 143 12.50 7.59 -9.33
N ALA A 144 13.13 8.17 -8.29
CA ALA A 144 14.58 8.17 -8.17
C ALA A 144 15.15 6.81 -7.73
N SER A 145 14.32 5.97 -7.10
CA SER A 145 14.74 4.65 -6.63
C SER A 145 14.58 3.60 -7.72
N LYS A 146 15.70 3.07 -8.22
CA LYS A 146 15.68 1.95 -9.18
C LYS A 146 14.86 0.76 -8.67
N GLY A 147 14.98 0.42 -7.38
CA GLY A 147 14.20 -0.67 -6.78
C GLY A 147 12.69 -0.43 -6.82
N MET A 148 12.24 0.82 -6.65
CA MET A 148 10.82 1.17 -6.76
C MET A 148 10.34 1.13 -8.21
N VAL A 149 11.16 1.55 -9.17
CA VAL A 149 10.84 1.42 -10.59
C VAL A 149 10.68 -0.06 -11.00
N GLU A 150 11.58 -0.94 -10.54
CA GLU A 150 11.42 -2.40 -10.80
C GLU A 150 10.15 -2.95 -10.13
N TRP A 151 9.85 -2.52 -8.91
CA TRP A 151 8.60 -2.90 -8.23
C TRP A 151 7.36 -2.42 -9.01
N ALA A 152 7.40 -1.21 -9.56
CA ALA A 152 6.32 -0.68 -10.39
C ALA A 152 6.10 -1.51 -11.67
N LYS A 153 7.18 -2.00 -12.30
CA LYS A 153 7.10 -2.92 -13.44
C LYS A 153 6.44 -4.24 -13.05
N GLU A 154 6.82 -4.83 -11.90
CA GLU A 154 6.15 -6.04 -11.39
C GLU A 154 4.65 -5.80 -11.15
N ASN A 155 4.27 -4.67 -10.54
CA ASN A 155 2.86 -4.33 -10.30
C ASN A 155 2.07 -4.13 -11.60
N ARG A 156 2.68 -3.52 -12.63
CA ARG A 156 2.11 -3.43 -13.97
C ARG A 156 1.86 -4.81 -14.56
N ASP A 157 2.86 -5.69 -14.51
CA ASP A 157 2.80 -7.03 -15.13
C ASP A 157 1.80 -7.95 -14.40
N LEU A 158 1.60 -7.76 -13.10
CA LEU A 158 0.59 -8.46 -12.30
C LEU A 158 -0.84 -7.99 -12.59
N SER A 159 -1.00 -6.79 -13.14
CA SER A 159 -2.28 -6.12 -13.38
C SER A 159 -2.73 -6.13 -14.85
N ASN A 160 -1.98 -6.80 -15.73
CA ASN A 160 -2.27 -6.93 -17.17
C ASN A 160 -3.03 -8.22 -17.48
#